data_8af6bfd16e65c616071081c78e513eed
#
_entry.id   8af6bfd16e65c616071081c78e513eed
#
_cell.length_a   1.000
_cell.length_b   1.000
_cell.length_c   1.000
_cell.angle_alpha   90.00
_cell.angle_beta   90.00
_cell.angle_gamma   90.00
#
_symmetry.space_group_name_H-M   'P 1'
#
loop_
_entity.id
_entity.type
_entity.pdbx_description
1 polymer ?
#
loop_
_entity_poly.entity_id
_entity_poly.type
_entity_poly.pdbx_seq_one_letter_code
_entity_poly.pdbx_strand_id
1 'polypeptide(L)'
;NLLKLIPGPVHYYDVQKLFSVKFEDGIARRSLEYAIDYLKLPKNRDFHRALADASYTARILLEIDEACMIRHPSLDVYQNPKSKEKEIYISYTDHDKFVSREFVSKERLMKDRTMVSTVCPICRCPAKRKIRWFSTNNSKVYYSLALCHEHGPVAGKIRIRKTDEGKYFGVKTLKAEDTEAADEIREKHESLRRRKMLRSQEKI
;
A
#
# COMPACT_ATOMS: atom_id res chain seq x y z
N ASN A 1 -24.59 7.56 -7.72
CA ASN A 1 -23.21 7.64 -7.27
C ASN A 1 -22.29 7.56 -8.50
N LEU A 2 -21.78 8.69 -8.96
CA LEU A 2 -20.94 8.83 -10.16
C LEU A 2 -19.72 7.90 -10.13
N LEU A 3 -19.16 7.62 -8.94
CA LEU A 3 -18.02 6.72 -8.76
C LEU A 3 -18.30 5.26 -9.17
N LYS A 4 -19.57 4.84 -9.18
CA LYS A 4 -19.96 3.50 -9.66
C LYS A 4 -19.95 3.39 -11.19
N LEU A 5 -19.90 4.50 -11.91
CA LEU A 5 -19.84 4.54 -13.37
C LEU A 5 -18.41 4.47 -13.91
N ILE A 6 -17.40 4.71 -13.06
CA ILE A 6 -16.01 4.65 -13.45
C ILE A 6 -15.53 3.19 -13.32
N PRO A 7 -15.18 2.53 -14.43
CA PRO A 7 -14.58 1.19 -14.35
C PRO A 7 -13.19 1.32 -13.69
N GLY A 8 -13.01 0.63 -12.58
CA GLY A 8 -11.68 0.56 -11.96
C GLY A 8 -10.79 -0.46 -12.65
N PRO A 9 -9.49 -0.47 -12.38
CA PRO A 9 -8.76 0.47 -11.52
C PRO A 9 -8.40 1.79 -12.22
N VAL A 10 -8.29 2.86 -11.45
CA VAL A 10 -7.88 4.17 -11.96
C VAL A 10 -6.53 4.54 -11.41
N HIS A 11 -5.60 4.84 -12.31
CA HIS A 11 -4.31 5.42 -11.95
C HIS A 11 -4.48 6.92 -11.66
N TYR A 12 -3.87 7.40 -10.60
CA TYR A 12 -3.86 8.80 -10.26
C TYR A 12 -2.54 9.19 -9.58
N TYR A 13 -2.29 10.48 -9.47
CA TYR A 13 -1.14 11.02 -8.77
C TYR A 13 -1.57 11.62 -7.43
N ASP A 14 -1.12 11.00 -6.34
CA ASP A 14 -1.28 11.53 -4.99
C ASP A 14 -0.16 12.55 -4.74
N VAL A 15 -0.47 13.84 -4.89
CA VAL A 15 0.51 14.93 -4.81
C VAL A 15 1.17 14.98 -3.43
N GLN A 16 0.45 14.67 -2.36
CA GLN A 16 1.00 14.60 -1.01
C GLN A 16 2.06 13.49 -0.87
N LYS A 17 1.81 12.33 -1.50
CA LYS A 17 2.78 11.24 -1.60
C LYS A 17 3.99 11.64 -2.44
N LEU A 18 3.74 12.21 -3.61
CA LEU A 18 4.80 12.61 -4.54
C LEU A 18 5.71 13.68 -3.93
N PHE A 19 5.13 14.66 -3.21
CA PHE A 19 5.90 15.66 -2.48
C PHE A 19 6.85 15.01 -1.48
N SER A 20 6.34 14.10 -0.65
CA SER A 20 7.16 13.40 0.34
C SER A 20 8.31 12.60 -0.32
N VAL A 21 8.01 11.88 -1.41
CA VAL A 21 9.02 11.08 -2.15
C VAL A 21 10.09 11.96 -2.81
N LYS A 22 9.69 13.12 -3.35
CA LYS A 22 10.60 14.00 -4.10
C LYS A 22 11.49 14.85 -3.20
N PHE A 23 10.92 15.39 -2.11
CA PHE A 23 11.55 16.45 -1.32
C PHE A 23 11.92 16.03 0.11
N GLU A 24 11.45 14.84 0.55
CA GLU A 24 11.70 14.32 1.89
C GLU A 24 12.09 12.82 1.82
N ASP A 25 11.70 12.06 2.84
CA ASP A 25 12.03 10.63 3.03
C ASP A 25 11.03 9.64 2.39
N GLY A 26 9.94 10.14 1.79
CA GLY A 26 8.87 9.32 1.23
C GLY A 26 7.92 8.70 2.27
N ILE A 27 8.14 8.93 3.55
CA ILE A 27 7.40 8.31 4.66
C ILE A 27 6.31 9.24 5.19
N ALA A 28 6.68 10.47 5.52
CA ALA A 28 5.79 11.45 6.13
C ALA A 28 4.76 11.99 5.14
N ARG A 29 3.52 12.14 5.58
CA ARG A 29 2.47 12.84 4.84
C ARG A 29 2.33 14.24 5.40
N ARG A 30 2.78 15.23 4.64
CA ARG A 30 2.76 16.64 5.05
C ARG A 30 1.45 17.31 4.65
N SER A 31 1.10 18.37 5.38
CA SER A 31 -0.05 19.18 4.98
C SER A 31 0.23 19.98 3.69
N LEU A 32 -0.82 20.45 3.05
CA LEU A 32 -0.71 21.32 1.86
C LEU A 32 0.05 22.60 2.20
N GLU A 33 -0.27 23.19 3.34
CA GLU A 33 0.36 24.42 3.84
C GLU A 33 1.86 24.26 4.07
N TYR A 34 2.26 23.15 4.71
CA TYR A 34 3.67 22.80 4.88
C TYR A 34 4.41 22.70 3.53
N ALA A 35 3.81 22.02 2.54
CA ALA A 35 4.44 21.85 1.24
C ALA A 35 4.62 23.20 0.50
N ILE A 36 3.66 24.10 0.62
CA ILE A 36 3.72 25.46 0.06
C ILE A 36 4.87 26.26 0.72
N ASP A 37 5.00 26.17 2.06
CA ASP A 37 6.08 26.83 2.80
C ASP A 37 7.44 26.26 2.44
N TYR A 38 7.56 24.95 2.40
CA TYR A 38 8.79 24.25 2.04
C TYR A 38 9.30 24.66 0.65
N LEU A 39 8.41 24.74 -0.33
CA LEU A 39 8.71 25.12 -1.70
C LEU A 39 8.77 26.67 -1.89
N LYS A 40 8.54 27.44 -0.84
CA LYS A 40 8.51 28.92 -0.88
C LYS A 40 7.56 29.48 -1.93
N LEU A 41 6.43 28.78 -2.14
CA LEU A 41 5.42 29.20 -3.11
C LEU A 41 4.58 30.37 -2.54
N PRO A 42 4.18 31.35 -3.36
CA PRO A 42 3.42 32.49 -2.86
C PRO A 42 2.05 32.09 -2.32
N LYS A 43 1.72 32.53 -1.11
CA LYS A 43 0.44 32.37 -0.46
C LYS A 43 -0.47 33.56 -0.81
N ASN A 44 -1.22 33.43 -1.87
CA ASN A 44 -2.09 34.50 -2.40
C ASN A 44 -3.59 34.22 -2.20
N ARG A 45 -3.95 33.16 -1.49
CA ARG A 45 -5.33 32.76 -1.19
C ARG A 45 -5.41 32.10 0.17
N ASP A 46 -6.58 32.16 0.80
CA ASP A 46 -6.84 31.49 2.07
C ASP A 46 -6.90 29.98 1.88
N PHE A 47 -6.26 29.23 2.77
CA PHE A 47 -6.39 27.78 2.84
C PHE A 47 -7.81 27.36 3.26
N HIS A 48 -8.13 26.09 3.08
CA HIS A 48 -9.45 25.49 3.35
C HIS A 48 -10.57 26.03 2.47
N ARG A 49 -10.22 26.54 1.29
CA ARG A 49 -11.12 26.90 0.21
C ARG A 49 -10.84 26.00 -0.97
N ALA A 50 -11.83 25.24 -1.44
CA ALA A 50 -11.65 24.19 -2.47
C ALA A 50 -10.86 24.68 -3.70
N LEU A 51 -11.14 25.88 -4.23
CA LEU A 51 -10.42 26.44 -5.36
C LEU A 51 -8.96 26.82 -5.01
N ALA A 52 -8.75 27.35 -3.81
CA ALA A 52 -7.40 27.71 -3.34
C ALA A 52 -6.55 26.45 -3.13
N ASP A 53 -7.10 25.45 -2.45
CA ASP A 53 -6.43 24.17 -2.19
C ASP A 53 -6.11 23.43 -3.51
N ALA A 54 -7.02 23.43 -4.46
CA ALA A 54 -6.79 22.89 -5.81
C ALA A 54 -5.66 23.66 -6.54
N SER A 55 -5.65 25.00 -6.46
CA SER A 55 -4.61 25.84 -7.06
C SER A 55 -3.24 25.60 -6.44
N TYR A 56 -3.16 25.48 -5.11
CA TYR A 56 -1.92 25.15 -4.42
C TYR A 56 -1.43 23.74 -4.73
N THR A 57 -2.34 22.77 -4.78
CA THR A 57 -2.02 21.40 -5.17
C THR A 57 -1.44 21.34 -6.58
N ALA A 58 -2.01 22.08 -7.53
CA ALA A 58 -1.50 22.17 -8.90
C ALA A 58 -0.09 22.80 -8.96
N ARG A 59 0.18 23.83 -8.17
CA ARG A 59 1.52 24.45 -8.08
C ARG A 59 2.56 23.48 -7.53
N ILE A 60 2.24 22.74 -6.47
CA ILE A 60 3.14 21.70 -5.95
C ILE A 60 3.40 20.62 -7.01
N LEU A 61 2.38 20.21 -7.75
CA LEU A 61 2.54 19.22 -8.82
C LEU A 61 3.50 19.70 -9.92
N LEU A 62 3.51 20.99 -10.25
CA LEU A 62 4.43 21.57 -11.24
C LEU A 62 5.91 21.55 -10.80
N GLU A 63 6.18 21.48 -9.49
CA GLU A 63 7.54 21.33 -8.95
C GLU A 63 8.03 19.88 -8.95
N ILE A 64 7.16 18.92 -9.29
CA ILE A 64 7.49 17.49 -9.33
C ILE A 64 7.77 17.07 -10.77
N ASP A 65 8.96 16.52 -11.00
CA ASP A 65 9.34 16.06 -12.33
C ASP A 65 8.53 14.83 -12.79
N GLU A 66 8.39 14.71 -14.10
CA GLU A 66 7.64 13.64 -14.75
C GLU A 66 8.20 12.25 -14.39
N ALA A 67 9.51 12.12 -14.26
CA ALA A 67 10.15 10.84 -13.90
C ALA A 67 9.75 10.37 -12.49
N CYS A 68 9.57 11.29 -11.55
CA CYS A 68 9.03 10.98 -10.22
C CYS A 68 7.57 10.53 -10.32
N MET A 69 6.74 11.22 -11.10
CA MET A 69 5.34 10.85 -11.28
C MET A 69 5.19 9.46 -11.90
N ILE A 70 5.91 9.17 -12.98
CA ILE A 70 5.88 7.86 -13.67
C ILE A 70 6.27 6.72 -12.73
N ARG A 71 7.26 6.93 -11.88
CA ARG A 71 7.74 5.89 -10.94
C ARG A 71 6.83 5.66 -9.74
N HIS A 72 6.00 6.65 -9.37
CA HIS A 72 5.24 6.61 -8.12
C HIS A 72 3.72 6.81 -8.30
N PRO A 73 3.06 6.23 -9.33
CA PRO A 73 1.63 6.35 -9.48
C PRO A 73 0.91 5.75 -8.28
N SER A 74 -0.29 6.21 -8.04
CA SER A 74 -1.23 5.64 -7.09
C SER A 74 -2.36 4.94 -7.85
N LEU A 75 -2.99 3.98 -7.20
CA LEU A 75 -4.10 3.21 -7.76
C LEU A 75 -5.31 3.36 -6.87
N ASP A 76 -6.43 3.75 -7.44
CA ASP A 76 -7.71 3.67 -6.78
C ASP A 76 -8.63 2.65 -7.46
N VAL A 77 -9.33 1.90 -6.63
CA VAL A 77 -10.28 0.89 -7.06
C VAL A 77 -11.65 1.30 -6.53
N TYR A 78 -12.40 2.04 -7.34
CA TYR A 78 -13.76 2.50 -7.01
C TYR A 78 -14.76 1.35 -6.94
N GLN A 79 -14.51 0.28 -7.70
CA GLN A 79 -15.29 -0.94 -7.68
C GLN A 79 -14.36 -2.11 -7.42
N ASN A 80 -14.61 -2.85 -6.35
CA ASN A 80 -13.88 -4.07 -6.10
C ASN A 80 -14.33 -5.21 -7.02
N PRO A 81 -13.41 -6.10 -7.43
CA PRO A 81 -13.73 -7.27 -8.24
C PRO A 81 -14.81 -8.16 -7.57
N LYS A 82 -15.77 -8.64 -8.35
CA LYS A 82 -16.84 -9.50 -7.86
C LYS A 82 -16.58 -11.00 -8.14
N SER A 83 -15.75 -11.30 -9.14
CA SER A 83 -15.40 -12.67 -9.54
C SER A 83 -13.89 -12.83 -9.73
N LYS A 84 -13.43 -14.07 -9.84
CA LYS A 84 -12.00 -14.40 -9.98
C LYS A 84 -11.42 -13.85 -11.28
N GLU A 85 -12.19 -13.84 -12.34
CA GLU A 85 -11.78 -13.38 -13.68
C GLU A 85 -11.61 -11.85 -13.72
N LYS A 86 -12.24 -11.14 -12.77
CA LYS A 86 -12.15 -9.69 -12.62
C LYS A 86 -11.11 -9.24 -11.59
N GLU A 87 -10.38 -10.18 -10.98
CA GLU A 87 -9.28 -9.83 -10.07
C GLU A 87 -8.23 -8.99 -10.82
N ILE A 88 -7.69 -7.98 -10.14
CA ILE A 88 -6.83 -6.99 -10.76
C ILE A 88 -5.39 -7.26 -10.36
N TYR A 89 -4.53 -7.38 -11.36
CA TYR A 89 -3.09 -7.53 -11.17
C TYR A 89 -2.35 -6.43 -11.93
N ILE A 90 -1.54 -5.65 -11.21
CA ILE A 90 -0.76 -4.55 -11.78
C ILE A 90 0.68 -4.68 -11.35
N SER A 91 1.55 -4.65 -12.34
CA SER A 91 2.99 -4.69 -12.14
C SER A 91 3.59 -3.31 -12.32
N TYR A 92 4.39 -2.93 -11.34
CA TYR A 92 5.25 -1.75 -11.39
C TYR A 92 6.72 -2.19 -11.47
N THR A 93 7.62 -1.25 -11.54
CA THR A 93 9.06 -1.53 -11.68
C THR A 93 9.63 -2.25 -10.45
N ASP A 94 9.22 -1.84 -9.26
CA ASP A 94 9.75 -2.31 -7.96
C ASP A 94 8.73 -3.10 -7.13
N HIS A 95 7.46 -3.10 -7.53
CA HIS A 95 6.41 -3.76 -6.78
C HIS A 95 5.25 -4.21 -7.65
N ASP A 96 4.47 -5.14 -7.10
CA ASP A 96 3.21 -5.60 -7.67
C ASP A 96 2.05 -5.25 -6.77
N LYS A 97 0.90 -4.97 -7.38
CA LYS A 97 -0.38 -4.88 -6.69
C LYS A 97 -1.36 -5.90 -7.22
N PHE A 98 -2.08 -6.52 -6.31
CA PHE A 98 -3.18 -7.43 -6.61
C PHE A 98 -4.41 -7.05 -5.80
N VAL A 99 -5.55 -6.93 -6.47
CA VAL A 99 -6.85 -6.68 -5.83
C VAL A 99 -7.74 -7.88 -6.04
N SER A 100 -8.09 -8.55 -4.96
CA SER A 100 -8.88 -9.78 -5.00
C SER A 100 -10.36 -9.51 -5.24
N ARG A 101 -11.06 -10.56 -5.67
CA ARG A 101 -12.52 -10.64 -5.56
C ARG A 101 -12.99 -10.55 -4.10
N GLU A 102 -14.29 -10.56 -3.92
CA GLU A 102 -14.94 -10.60 -2.61
C GLU A 102 -14.92 -12.00 -1.98
N PHE A 103 -14.79 -12.02 -0.67
CA PHE A 103 -14.88 -13.21 0.19
C PHE A 103 -15.89 -12.96 1.31
N VAL A 104 -16.55 -14.04 1.74
CA VAL A 104 -17.53 -13.97 2.84
C VAL A 104 -16.88 -13.69 4.20
N SER A 105 -15.60 -14.00 4.37
CA SER A 105 -14.86 -13.75 5.61
C SER A 105 -13.38 -13.49 5.36
N LYS A 106 -12.71 -12.86 6.35
CA LYS A 106 -11.26 -12.61 6.32
C LYS A 106 -10.46 -13.92 6.29
N GLU A 107 -10.95 -14.95 6.97
CA GLU A 107 -10.30 -16.28 7.02
C GLU A 107 -10.31 -16.93 5.65
N ARG A 108 -11.43 -16.83 4.90
CA ARG A 108 -11.52 -17.32 3.52
C ARG A 108 -10.55 -16.56 2.62
N LEU A 109 -10.47 -15.26 2.75
CA LEU A 109 -9.53 -14.41 2.01
C LEU A 109 -8.07 -14.81 2.28
N MET A 110 -7.69 -15.01 3.55
CA MET A 110 -6.33 -15.39 3.93
C MET A 110 -6.00 -16.87 3.68
N LYS A 111 -6.97 -17.68 3.24
CA LYS A 111 -6.76 -19.05 2.72
C LYS A 111 -6.66 -19.11 1.20
N ASP A 112 -6.99 -18.03 0.49
CA ASP A 112 -6.87 -17.99 -0.97
C ASP A 112 -5.40 -18.01 -1.39
N ARG A 113 -5.07 -18.93 -2.31
CA ARG A 113 -3.68 -19.15 -2.75
C ARG A 113 -3.10 -17.92 -3.43
N THR A 114 -3.87 -17.23 -4.25
CA THR A 114 -3.43 -16.01 -4.95
C THR A 114 -3.11 -14.91 -3.95
N MET A 115 -3.95 -14.76 -2.93
CA MET A 115 -3.71 -13.76 -1.88
C MET A 115 -2.43 -14.02 -1.08
N VAL A 116 -2.19 -15.26 -0.67
CA VAL A 116 -1.06 -15.58 0.24
C VAL A 116 0.22 -15.99 -0.47
N SER A 117 0.19 -16.18 -1.79
CA SER A 117 1.40 -16.45 -2.57
C SER A 117 2.34 -15.25 -2.57
N THR A 118 3.64 -15.54 -2.62
CA THR A 118 4.70 -14.53 -2.69
C THR A 118 5.58 -14.83 -3.89
N VAL A 119 5.59 -13.92 -4.84
CA VAL A 119 6.46 -13.95 -6.03
C VAL A 119 7.33 -12.70 -6.03
N CYS A 120 8.50 -12.79 -6.60
CA CYS A 120 9.35 -11.62 -6.77
C CYS A 120 8.73 -10.67 -7.80
N PRO A 121 8.56 -9.38 -7.50
CA PRO A 121 7.99 -8.43 -8.46
C PRO A 121 8.91 -8.17 -9.67
N ILE A 122 10.20 -8.45 -9.55
CA ILE A 122 11.19 -8.23 -10.62
C ILE A 122 11.26 -9.43 -11.57
N CYS A 123 11.65 -10.62 -11.09
CA CYS A 123 11.84 -11.80 -11.94
C CYS A 123 10.62 -12.73 -12.04
N ARG A 124 9.55 -12.46 -11.30
CA ARG A 124 8.31 -13.26 -11.26
C ARG A 124 8.48 -14.68 -10.71
N CYS A 125 9.66 -15.03 -10.25
CA CYS A 125 9.90 -16.33 -9.64
C CYS A 125 9.26 -16.43 -8.24
N PRO A 126 8.86 -17.64 -7.81
CA PRO A 126 8.40 -17.87 -6.44
C PRO A 126 9.48 -17.48 -5.44
N ALA A 127 9.14 -16.65 -4.47
CA ALA A 127 10.05 -16.26 -3.39
C ALA A 127 9.89 -17.18 -2.18
N LYS A 128 11.02 -17.62 -1.61
CA LYS A 128 11.04 -18.52 -0.44
C LYS A 128 10.58 -17.77 0.80
N ARG A 129 9.45 -18.16 1.36
CA ARG A 129 8.86 -17.54 2.55
C ARG A 129 9.78 -17.69 3.77
N LYS A 130 10.12 -16.55 4.39
CA LYS A 130 10.89 -16.46 5.64
C LYS A 130 9.97 -16.18 6.84
N ILE A 131 9.02 -15.27 6.67
CA ILE A 131 8.00 -14.94 7.68
C ILE A 131 6.62 -15.12 7.04
N ARG A 132 5.77 -15.93 7.69
CA ARG A 132 4.39 -16.13 7.26
C ARG A 132 3.58 -14.86 7.45
N TRP A 133 2.46 -14.73 6.73
CA TRP A 133 1.54 -13.63 6.90
C TRP A 133 1.09 -13.48 8.36
N PHE A 134 1.33 -12.32 8.94
CA PHE A 134 0.95 -11.99 10.32
C PHE A 134 0.34 -10.60 10.38
N SER A 135 -0.50 -10.35 11.40
CA SER A 135 -1.10 -9.05 11.64
C SER A 135 -0.71 -8.56 13.03
N THR A 136 -0.36 -7.29 13.14
CA THR A 136 0.01 -6.65 14.41
C THR A 136 -1.21 -6.16 15.20
N ASN A 137 -2.24 -5.66 14.50
CA ASN A 137 -3.45 -5.09 15.10
C ASN A 137 -4.68 -5.39 14.24
N ASN A 138 -5.79 -5.74 14.89
CA ASN A 138 -7.17 -5.82 14.34
C ASN A 138 -7.37 -6.59 13.04
N SER A 139 -6.42 -7.39 12.58
CA SER A 139 -6.52 -8.21 11.36
C SER A 139 -7.00 -7.44 10.10
N LYS A 140 -6.63 -6.16 10.01
CA LYS A 140 -6.91 -5.33 8.82
C LYS A 140 -5.70 -5.26 7.87
N VAL A 141 -4.49 -5.35 8.44
CA VAL A 141 -3.23 -5.31 7.68
C VAL A 141 -2.37 -6.50 8.08
N TYR A 142 -1.92 -7.23 7.07
CA TYR A 142 -1.00 -8.36 7.22
C TYR A 142 0.32 -8.04 6.55
N TYR A 143 1.40 -8.55 7.13
CA TYR A 143 2.76 -8.46 6.60
C TYR A 143 3.34 -9.84 6.42
N SER A 144 4.25 -9.99 5.48
CA SER A 144 5.06 -11.20 5.29
C SER A 144 6.44 -10.81 4.77
N LEU A 145 7.39 -11.72 4.92
CA LEU A 145 8.72 -11.57 4.33
C LEU A 145 9.08 -12.87 3.60
N ALA A 146 9.53 -12.73 2.37
CA ALA A 146 10.08 -13.81 1.57
C ALA A 146 11.46 -13.41 1.02
N LEU A 147 12.19 -14.35 0.46
CA LEU A 147 13.50 -14.14 -0.14
C LEU A 147 13.47 -14.65 -1.58
N CYS A 148 13.72 -13.77 -2.52
CA CYS A 148 14.04 -14.13 -3.89
C CYS A 148 15.51 -14.54 -3.95
N HIS A 149 15.82 -15.54 -4.73
CA HIS A 149 17.17 -16.02 -4.92
C HIS A 149 18.08 -14.96 -5.58
N GLU A 150 17.54 -14.22 -6.56
CA GLU A 150 18.29 -13.24 -7.35
C GLU A 150 18.17 -11.82 -6.81
N HIS A 151 16.98 -11.43 -6.31
CA HIS A 151 16.69 -10.04 -6.00
C HIS A 151 16.55 -9.76 -4.49
N GLY A 152 16.88 -10.73 -3.62
CA GLY A 152 16.90 -10.53 -2.18
C GLY A 152 15.50 -10.47 -1.54
N PRO A 153 15.32 -9.63 -0.51
CA PRO A 153 14.09 -9.60 0.27
C PRO A 153 12.88 -9.14 -0.55
N VAL A 154 11.74 -9.79 -0.32
CA VAL A 154 10.43 -9.42 -0.86
C VAL A 154 9.46 -9.22 0.28
N ALA A 155 9.09 -7.98 0.53
CA ALA A 155 8.09 -7.62 1.51
C ALA A 155 6.69 -7.81 0.96
N GLY A 156 5.84 -8.45 1.73
CA GLY A 156 4.41 -8.60 1.43
C GLY A 156 3.55 -7.79 2.39
N LYS A 157 2.56 -7.08 1.84
CA LYS A 157 1.55 -6.37 2.61
C LYS A 157 0.17 -6.66 2.04
N ILE A 158 -0.77 -7.14 2.87
CA ILE A 158 -2.18 -7.30 2.51
C ILE A 158 -3.00 -6.35 3.38
N ARG A 159 -3.78 -5.48 2.74
CA ARG A 159 -4.81 -4.67 3.40
C ARG A 159 -6.17 -5.29 3.12
N ILE A 160 -6.90 -5.65 4.16
CA ILE A 160 -8.25 -6.17 4.05
C ILE A 160 -9.23 -5.01 4.20
N ARG A 161 -10.13 -4.88 3.22
CA ARG A 161 -11.21 -3.90 3.20
C ARG A 161 -12.56 -4.62 3.29
N LYS A 162 -13.54 -3.97 3.87
CA LYS A 162 -14.93 -4.44 3.95
C LYS A 162 -15.76 -3.69 2.94
N THR A 163 -16.62 -4.38 2.22
CA THR A 163 -17.58 -3.79 1.29
C THR A 163 -18.84 -3.32 2.03
N ASP A 164 -19.65 -2.50 1.40
CA ASP A 164 -20.94 -2.05 1.94
C ASP A 164 -21.89 -3.24 2.19
N GLU A 165 -21.77 -4.30 1.41
CA GLU A 165 -22.52 -5.56 1.56
C GLU A 165 -21.97 -6.48 2.68
N GLY A 166 -20.96 -6.03 3.43
CA GLY A 166 -20.39 -6.78 4.54
C GLY A 166 -19.36 -7.84 4.17
N LYS A 167 -19.05 -8.03 2.89
CA LYS A 167 -18.00 -8.91 2.39
C LYS A 167 -16.61 -8.28 2.52
N TYR A 168 -15.57 -9.05 2.23
CA TYR A 168 -14.18 -8.62 2.36
C TYR A 168 -13.42 -8.80 1.05
N PHE A 169 -12.55 -7.86 0.72
CA PHE A 169 -11.57 -8.01 -0.36
C PHE A 169 -10.19 -7.55 0.13
N GLY A 170 -9.16 -8.03 -0.53
CA GLY A 170 -7.77 -7.75 -0.18
C GLY A 170 -7.05 -6.97 -1.25
N VAL A 171 -6.26 -6.01 -0.82
CA VAL A 171 -5.25 -5.35 -1.66
C VAL A 171 -3.89 -5.85 -1.19
N LYS A 172 -3.26 -6.70 -2.00
CA LYS A 172 -1.91 -7.21 -1.77
C LYS A 172 -0.91 -6.35 -2.51
N THR A 173 0.19 -6.03 -1.83
CA THR A 173 1.38 -5.43 -2.44
C THR A 173 2.56 -6.36 -2.15
N LEU A 174 3.34 -6.67 -3.16
CA LEU A 174 4.63 -7.34 -3.04
C LEU A 174 5.70 -6.36 -3.54
N LYS A 175 6.70 -6.08 -2.75
CA LYS A 175 7.76 -5.11 -3.08
C LYS A 175 9.12 -5.74 -2.87
N ALA A 176 10.03 -5.54 -3.83
CA ALA A 176 11.44 -5.81 -3.62
C ALA A 176 12.00 -4.75 -2.67
N GLU A 177 12.63 -5.16 -1.60
CA GLU A 177 13.12 -4.28 -0.53
C GLU A 177 14.59 -4.56 -0.26
N ASP A 178 15.24 -3.59 0.37
CA ASP A 178 16.57 -3.76 0.91
C ASP A 178 16.55 -4.53 2.25
N THR A 179 17.72 -4.70 2.82
CA THR A 179 17.90 -5.44 4.08
C THR A 179 17.28 -4.67 5.26
N GLU A 180 17.37 -3.35 5.25
CA GLU A 180 16.86 -2.47 6.33
C GLU A 180 15.33 -2.55 6.42
N ALA A 181 14.63 -2.39 5.31
CA ALA A 181 13.18 -2.54 5.27
C ALA A 181 12.71 -3.98 5.62
N ALA A 182 13.51 -4.99 5.28
CA ALA A 182 13.26 -6.37 5.68
C ALA A 182 13.41 -6.55 7.20
N ASP A 183 14.38 -5.88 7.84
CA ASP A 183 14.61 -5.93 9.28
C ASP A 183 13.46 -5.28 10.05
N GLU A 184 12.88 -4.19 9.56
CA GLU A 184 11.66 -3.64 10.16
C GLU A 184 10.51 -4.67 10.25
N ILE A 185 10.34 -5.50 9.22
CA ILE A 185 9.30 -6.54 9.23
C ILE A 185 9.65 -7.63 10.24
N ARG A 186 10.93 -7.99 10.39
CA ARG A 186 11.40 -8.94 11.40
C ARG A 186 11.12 -8.43 12.80
N GLU A 187 11.46 -7.19 13.10
CA GLU A 187 11.22 -6.55 14.39
C GLU A 187 9.72 -6.49 14.74
N LYS A 188 8.87 -6.10 13.78
CA LYS A 188 7.40 -6.11 13.96
C LYS A 188 6.88 -7.52 14.29
N HIS A 189 7.42 -8.55 13.64
CA HIS A 189 7.05 -9.94 13.88
C HIS A 189 7.52 -10.43 15.26
N GLU A 190 8.76 -10.14 15.65
CA GLU A 190 9.32 -10.51 16.95
C GLU A 190 8.60 -9.82 18.11
N SER A 191 8.32 -8.53 17.97
CA SER A 191 7.53 -7.76 18.95
C SER A 191 6.16 -8.41 19.17
N LEU A 192 5.50 -8.85 18.10
CA LEU A 192 4.23 -9.58 18.21
C LEU A 192 4.38 -10.90 18.94
N ARG A 193 5.44 -11.66 18.67
CA ARG A 193 5.73 -12.93 19.36
C ARG A 193 5.95 -12.72 20.86
N ARG A 194 6.77 -11.74 21.24
CA ARG A 194 7.02 -11.37 22.65
C ARG A 194 5.73 -11.03 23.37
N ARG A 195 4.87 -10.18 22.77
CA ARG A 195 3.56 -9.83 23.36
C ARG A 195 2.64 -11.04 23.56
N LYS A 196 2.65 -12.00 22.62
CA LYS A 196 1.86 -13.23 22.76
C LYS A 196 2.38 -14.13 23.88
N MET A 197 3.69 -14.24 24.01
CA MET A 197 4.31 -15.03 25.10
C MET A 197 3.97 -14.45 26.48
N LEU A 198 4.10 -13.13 26.66
CA LEU A 198 3.75 -12.46 27.93
C LEU A 198 2.28 -12.69 28.30
N ARG A 199 1.36 -12.50 27.35
CA ARG A 199 -0.08 -12.76 27.59
C ARG A 199 -0.42 -14.22 27.88
N SER A 200 0.41 -15.16 27.46
CA SER A 200 0.22 -16.58 27.78
C SER A 200 0.70 -16.91 29.18
N GLN A 201 1.71 -16.21 29.69
CA GLN A 201 2.23 -16.36 31.05
C GLN A 201 1.31 -15.71 32.08
N GLU A 202 0.62 -14.62 31.75
CA GLU A 202 -0.36 -13.94 32.63
C GLU A 202 -1.68 -14.72 32.78
N LYS A 203 -1.91 -15.78 32.03
CA LYS A 203 -3.13 -16.60 32.09
C LYS A 203 -2.98 -17.91 32.83
N ILE A 204 -1.81 -18.18 33.42
CA ILE A 204 -1.50 -19.31 34.27
C ILE A 204 -1.48 -18.85 35.72
#